data_3880402ffe9ad31dc069b9b3080050f8
#
_entry.id   3880402ffe9ad31dc069b9b3080050f8
#
_cell.length_a   1.000
_cell.length_b   1.000
_cell.length_c   1.000
_cell.angle_alpha   90.00
_cell.angle_beta   90.00
_cell.angle_gamma   90.00
#
_symmetry.space_group_name_H-M   'P 1'
#
loop_
_entity.id
_entity.type
_entity.pdbx_description
1 polymer ?
#
loop_
_entity_poly.entity_id
_entity_poly.type
_entity_poly.pdbx_seq_one_letter_code
_entity_poly.pdbx_strand_id
1 'polypeptide(L)'
;ASEDYAGRPAVSNFGKQLTYADIDRLSTQFANYLIHDLKLKKGDRVALMMPNVLQYPIAIFGVLRAGLTVVNTNPLYTARELKHQLTDSGASVLLVMENFAATAQEIINDTKVKQVITTSIGEMLGAKGLLVNFVLRHVKQAVPAFDLPGSISFKSALALGSKHTLPEIDLRHEDIAFLQYTGGTTGVAKGAMLSHGNLVANMMQSSAWLGKDLNYGKEVIITALPLYHIFALTANCLVFMKFGGLNYLITNPRDMPGFVKELKVINFTAITEINTLFNVLLNTPGFDQLDFSKVTFALGGGMAVQRAVAERWKKVTGITLIEAYGLTETSPACCMNPMDLKEFNGAIGLPISSTLCCLKDDDGNLVTGDDVGELCVKGPQVMVGYWQRPDETAQVIDSDGWLHTGDIARMDEKGFFYIVDRKKDMILVSGFNVYPNEIEDVIAAMPDVLEVAAVGVPDEKSGEAVKLVVVKRHQNLTADDIKAYCRETLTGYKQPKHIEFRTELPKTNVGKILRRELRDSPKPE
;
A
#
# COMPACT_ATOMS: atom_id res chain seq x y z
N ALA A 1 3.50 3.39 23.81
CA ALA A 1 2.79 4.56 23.25
C ALA A 1 1.43 4.80 23.92
N SER A 2 0.64 3.75 24.21
CA SER A 2 -0.65 3.93 24.90
C SER A 2 -0.52 4.54 26.29
N GLU A 3 0.55 4.28 26.99
CA GLU A 3 0.85 4.87 28.31
C GLU A 3 1.45 6.26 28.18
N ASP A 4 2.50 6.41 27.36
CA ASP A 4 3.25 7.67 27.23
C ASP A 4 2.42 8.80 26.61
N TYR A 5 1.48 8.44 25.71
CA TYR A 5 0.68 9.36 24.91
C TYR A 5 -0.84 9.23 25.15
N ALA A 6 -1.27 8.63 26.27
CA ALA A 6 -2.66 8.27 26.56
C ALA A 6 -3.71 9.33 26.15
N GLY A 7 -3.49 10.56 26.55
CA GLY A 7 -4.41 11.68 26.26
C GLY A 7 -4.26 12.34 24.89
N ARG A 8 -3.26 11.93 24.07
CA ARG A 8 -3.05 12.54 22.77
C ARG A 8 -3.94 11.90 21.71
N PRO A 9 -4.36 12.65 20.67
CA PRO A 9 -5.02 12.07 19.50
C PRO A 9 -4.11 11.06 18.81
N ALA A 10 -4.62 9.85 18.56
CA ALA A 10 -3.95 8.77 17.83
C ALA A 10 -4.44 8.69 16.38
N VAL A 11 -5.75 8.81 16.18
CA VAL A 11 -6.38 8.77 14.86
C VAL A 11 -7.47 9.83 14.73
N SER A 12 -7.62 10.38 13.53
CA SER A 12 -8.69 11.33 13.18
C SER A 12 -9.35 10.95 11.87
N ASN A 13 -10.68 11.07 11.81
CA ASN A 13 -11.45 10.84 10.59
C ASN A 13 -12.76 11.63 10.64
N PHE A 14 -13.14 12.31 9.56
CA PHE A 14 -14.33 13.17 9.48
C PHE A 14 -14.49 14.16 10.64
N GLY A 15 -13.38 14.65 11.19
CA GLY A 15 -13.36 15.60 12.31
C GLY A 15 -13.58 14.97 13.69
N LYS A 16 -13.72 13.64 13.79
CA LYS A 16 -13.70 12.89 15.06
C LYS A 16 -12.30 12.38 15.32
N GLN A 17 -11.83 12.57 16.55
CA GLN A 17 -10.55 12.04 17.02
C GLN A 17 -10.78 10.97 18.08
N LEU A 18 -9.91 9.97 18.10
CA LEU A 18 -9.73 8.99 19.17
C LEU A 18 -8.32 9.17 19.74
N THR A 19 -8.23 9.17 21.07
CA THR A 19 -6.94 9.22 21.76
C THR A 19 -6.28 7.84 21.79
N TYR A 20 -5.01 7.79 22.18
CA TYR A 20 -4.30 6.53 22.43
C TYR A 20 -5.01 5.69 23.50
N ALA A 21 -5.51 6.33 24.58
CA ALA A 21 -6.32 5.66 25.59
C ALA A 21 -7.64 5.08 25.02
N ASP A 22 -8.27 5.79 24.08
CA ASP A 22 -9.46 5.26 23.40
C ASP A 22 -9.14 4.04 22.56
N ILE A 23 -8.04 4.09 21.77
CA ILE A 23 -7.60 2.94 20.97
C ILE A 23 -7.28 1.75 21.87
N ASP A 24 -6.57 1.98 22.98
CA ASP A 24 -6.24 0.94 23.95
C ASP A 24 -7.51 0.28 24.52
N ARG A 25 -8.42 1.08 25.05
CA ARG A 25 -9.68 0.63 25.63
C ARG A 25 -10.56 -0.10 24.62
N LEU A 26 -10.77 0.48 23.44
CA LEU A 26 -11.68 -0.08 22.43
C LEU A 26 -11.10 -1.35 21.79
N SER A 27 -9.79 -1.40 21.55
CA SER A 27 -9.14 -2.61 21.05
C SER A 27 -9.16 -3.75 22.08
N THR A 28 -9.03 -3.43 23.38
CA THR A 28 -9.20 -4.40 24.47
C THR A 28 -10.64 -4.95 24.50
N GLN A 29 -11.64 -4.09 24.35
CA GLN A 29 -13.03 -4.53 24.25
C GLN A 29 -13.27 -5.45 23.07
N PHE A 30 -12.70 -5.12 21.90
CA PHE A 30 -12.82 -5.98 20.72
C PHE A 30 -12.12 -7.32 20.91
N ALA A 31 -10.91 -7.34 21.49
CA ALA A 31 -10.19 -8.56 21.83
C ALA A 31 -11.01 -9.45 22.76
N ASN A 32 -11.61 -8.88 23.79
CA ASN A 32 -12.47 -9.60 24.74
C ASN A 32 -13.67 -10.25 24.04
N TYR A 33 -14.34 -9.53 23.14
CA TYR A 33 -15.44 -10.09 22.36
C TYR A 33 -14.98 -11.29 21.52
N LEU A 34 -13.86 -11.18 20.84
CA LEU A 34 -13.33 -12.28 20.02
C LEU A 34 -12.99 -13.52 20.86
N ILE A 35 -12.44 -13.34 22.05
CA ILE A 35 -12.04 -14.44 22.95
C ILE A 35 -13.24 -15.02 23.69
N HIS A 36 -14.03 -14.16 24.35
CA HIS A 36 -15.03 -14.62 25.32
C HIS A 36 -16.38 -14.96 24.69
N ASP A 37 -16.82 -14.17 23.70
CA ASP A 37 -18.11 -14.39 23.05
C ASP A 37 -17.97 -15.34 21.85
N LEU A 38 -16.97 -15.13 21.00
CA LEU A 38 -16.75 -15.98 19.81
C LEU A 38 -15.87 -17.21 20.08
N LYS A 39 -15.24 -17.30 21.27
CA LYS A 39 -14.38 -18.43 21.68
C LYS A 39 -13.23 -18.72 20.70
N LEU A 40 -12.72 -17.67 20.04
CA LEU A 40 -11.57 -17.81 19.16
C LEU A 40 -10.31 -18.16 19.94
N LYS A 41 -9.42 -18.90 19.29
CA LYS A 41 -8.16 -19.36 19.87
C LYS A 41 -7.00 -18.68 19.18
N LYS A 42 -5.87 -18.57 19.90
CA LYS A 42 -4.60 -18.07 19.34
C LYS A 42 -4.34 -18.65 17.95
N GLY A 43 -4.03 -17.78 17.00
CA GLY A 43 -3.79 -18.14 15.60
C GLY A 43 -5.05 -18.27 14.72
N ASP A 44 -6.27 -18.13 15.26
CA ASP A 44 -7.46 -18.00 14.43
C ASP A 44 -7.42 -16.69 13.62
N ARG A 45 -8.01 -16.69 12.44
CA ARG A 45 -7.94 -15.57 11.47
C ARG A 45 -9.20 -14.76 11.48
N VAL A 46 -9.02 -13.42 11.50
CA VAL A 46 -10.08 -12.42 11.42
C VAL A 46 -9.85 -11.53 10.20
N ALA A 47 -10.77 -11.57 9.24
CA ALA A 47 -10.72 -10.75 8.04
C ALA A 47 -11.30 -9.35 8.32
N LEU A 48 -10.56 -8.30 7.90
CA LEU A 48 -10.95 -6.91 8.03
C LEU A 48 -11.15 -6.29 6.64
N MET A 49 -12.39 -5.99 6.28
CA MET A 49 -12.81 -5.50 4.95
C MET A 49 -13.45 -4.12 5.06
N MET A 50 -12.64 -3.08 5.14
CA MET A 50 -13.10 -1.70 5.25
C MET A 50 -12.02 -0.71 4.76
N PRO A 51 -12.41 0.51 4.34
CA PRO A 51 -11.47 1.58 4.02
C PRO A 51 -10.86 2.19 5.29
N ASN A 52 -10.11 3.29 5.13
CA ASN A 52 -9.55 4.05 6.26
C ASN A 52 -10.67 4.71 7.08
N VAL A 53 -11.01 4.12 8.20
CA VAL A 53 -12.01 4.60 9.17
C VAL A 53 -11.50 4.36 10.59
N LEU A 54 -12.11 5.04 11.58
CA LEU A 54 -11.69 4.93 12.99
C LEU A 54 -11.70 3.49 13.52
N GLN A 55 -12.58 2.64 13.00
CA GLN A 55 -12.70 1.24 13.38
C GLN A 55 -11.48 0.41 13.00
N TYR A 56 -10.76 0.81 11.94
CA TYR A 56 -9.67 -0.01 11.40
C TYR A 56 -8.55 -0.25 12.41
N PRO A 57 -7.91 0.80 12.99
CA PRO A 57 -6.86 0.58 14.00
C PRO A 57 -7.40 -0.10 15.27
N ILE A 58 -8.65 0.17 15.68
CA ILE A 58 -9.26 -0.54 16.81
C ILE A 58 -9.32 -2.04 16.52
N ALA A 59 -9.79 -2.42 15.33
CA ALA A 59 -9.92 -3.81 14.93
C ALA A 59 -8.57 -4.53 14.83
N ILE A 60 -7.58 -3.89 14.17
CA ILE A 60 -6.21 -4.44 14.08
C ILE A 60 -5.67 -4.77 15.47
N PHE A 61 -5.60 -3.76 16.34
CA PHE A 61 -5.02 -3.96 17.68
C PHE A 61 -5.87 -4.92 18.54
N GLY A 62 -7.19 -4.96 18.34
CA GLY A 62 -8.05 -5.91 19.04
C GLY A 62 -7.78 -7.36 18.65
N VAL A 63 -7.63 -7.62 17.34
CA VAL A 63 -7.27 -8.96 16.82
C VAL A 63 -5.89 -9.38 17.34
N LEU A 64 -4.89 -8.50 17.24
CA LEU A 64 -3.53 -8.80 17.68
C LEU A 64 -3.45 -9.03 19.20
N ARG A 65 -4.15 -8.23 20.02
CA ARG A 65 -4.22 -8.41 21.48
C ARG A 65 -4.85 -9.74 21.89
N ALA A 66 -5.76 -10.24 21.08
CA ALA A 66 -6.39 -11.54 21.29
C ALA A 66 -5.50 -12.73 20.87
N GLY A 67 -4.29 -12.48 20.37
CA GLY A 67 -3.40 -13.52 19.83
C GLY A 67 -3.87 -14.10 18.51
N LEU A 68 -4.71 -13.37 17.78
CA LEU A 68 -5.30 -13.78 16.52
C LEU A 68 -4.53 -13.17 15.33
N THR A 69 -4.75 -13.76 14.15
CA THR A 69 -4.12 -13.29 12.92
C THR A 69 -5.08 -12.38 12.13
N VAL A 70 -4.63 -11.19 11.78
CA VAL A 70 -5.37 -10.28 10.89
C VAL A 70 -5.24 -10.73 9.45
N VAL A 71 -6.37 -10.79 8.73
CA VAL A 71 -6.40 -10.94 7.27
C VAL A 71 -6.89 -9.63 6.67
N ASN A 72 -5.95 -8.79 6.24
CA ASN A 72 -6.31 -7.54 5.61
C ASN A 72 -6.96 -7.81 4.26
N THR A 73 -8.19 -7.32 4.09
CA THR A 73 -9.03 -7.60 2.93
C THR A 73 -9.39 -6.31 2.21
N ASN A 74 -9.11 -6.28 0.91
CA ASN A 74 -9.46 -5.14 0.08
C ASN A 74 -11.00 -5.01 -0.03
N PRO A 75 -11.59 -3.88 0.39
CA PRO A 75 -13.05 -3.71 0.34
C PRO A 75 -13.64 -3.67 -1.08
N LEU A 76 -12.80 -3.46 -2.09
CA LEU A 76 -13.21 -3.41 -3.48
C LEU A 76 -13.03 -4.76 -4.22
N TYR A 77 -12.75 -5.83 -3.51
CA TYR A 77 -12.73 -7.16 -4.11
C TYR A 77 -14.09 -7.55 -4.67
N THR A 78 -14.04 -8.21 -5.82
CA THR A 78 -15.21 -8.92 -6.36
C THR A 78 -15.59 -10.10 -5.46
N ALA A 79 -16.81 -10.62 -5.60
CA ALA A 79 -17.25 -11.79 -4.86
C ALA A 79 -16.30 -12.99 -5.03
N ARG A 80 -15.76 -13.19 -6.24
CA ARG A 80 -14.78 -14.25 -6.54
C ARG A 80 -13.46 -14.07 -5.77
N GLU A 81 -12.91 -12.87 -5.74
CA GLU A 81 -11.65 -12.55 -5.05
C GLU A 81 -11.82 -12.68 -3.54
N LEU A 82 -12.94 -12.16 -3.01
CA LEU A 82 -13.26 -12.26 -1.60
C LEU A 82 -13.44 -13.72 -1.17
N LYS A 83 -14.19 -14.53 -1.96
CA LYS A 83 -14.35 -15.96 -1.69
C LYS A 83 -13.02 -16.68 -1.66
N HIS A 84 -12.15 -16.41 -2.63
CA HIS A 84 -10.81 -16.98 -2.66
C HIS A 84 -10.04 -16.65 -1.38
N GLN A 85 -9.94 -15.38 -1.00
CA GLN A 85 -9.16 -14.96 0.16
C GLN A 85 -9.72 -15.54 1.48
N LEU A 86 -11.04 -15.50 1.69
CA LEU A 86 -11.65 -16.04 2.92
C LEU A 86 -11.50 -17.56 3.03
N THR A 87 -11.57 -18.27 1.89
CA THR A 87 -11.38 -19.73 1.85
C THR A 87 -9.93 -20.12 2.09
N ASP A 88 -8.99 -19.47 1.38
CA ASP A 88 -7.55 -19.73 1.46
C ASP A 88 -7.01 -19.40 2.87
N SER A 89 -7.34 -18.24 3.41
CA SER A 89 -6.94 -17.85 4.77
C SER A 89 -7.61 -18.69 5.85
N GLY A 90 -8.78 -19.26 5.56
CA GLY A 90 -9.62 -19.94 6.54
C GLY A 90 -10.10 -19.01 7.65
N ALA A 91 -10.41 -17.74 7.33
CA ALA A 91 -10.91 -16.77 8.28
C ALA A 91 -12.21 -17.23 8.94
N SER A 92 -12.27 -17.13 10.27
CA SER A 92 -13.44 -17.53 11.07
C SER A 92 -14.41 -16.38 11.29
N VAL A 93 -13.94 -15.14 11.19
CA VAL A 93 -14.70 -13.91 11.37
C VAL A 93 -14.41 -12.96 10.23
N LEU A 94 -15.45 -12.28 9.76
CA LEU A 94 -15.35 -11.18 8.80
C LEU A 94 -15.93 -9.91 9.44
N LEU A 95 -15.09 -8.88 9.62
CA LEU A 95 -15.54 -7.52 9.90
C LEU A 95 -15.61 -6.75 8.59
N VAL A 96 -16.81 -6.35 8.18
CA VAL A 96 -17.05 -5.72 6.88
C VAL A 96 -17.79 -4.39 7.02
N MET A 97 -17.38 -3.39 6.23
CA MET A 97 -18.13 -2.15 6.07
C MET A 97 -19.43 -2.42 5.29
N GLU A 98 -20.56 -1.88 5.75
CA GLU A 98 -21.88 -2.09 5.14
C GLU A 98 -21.96 -1.80 3.64
N ASN A 99 -21.13 -0.89 3.16
CA ASN A 99 -21.01 -0.57 1.72
C ASN A 99 -20.60 -1.78 0.86
N PHE A 100 -19.95 -2.78 1.46
CA PHE A 100 -19.42 -3.97 0.80
C PHE A 100 -20.08 -5.26 1.30
N ALA A 101 -21.08 -5.14 2.18
CA ALA A 101 -21.75 -6.28 2.79
C ALA A 101 -22.54 -7.12 1.79
N ALA A 102 -23.07 -6.52 0.72
CA ALA A 102 -23.76 -7.25 -0.36
C ALA A 102 -22.79 -8.22 -1.06
N THR A 103 -21.56 -7.80 -1.38
CA THR A 103 -20.52 -8.69 -1.94
C THR A 103 -20.18 -9.84 -0.99
N ALA A 104 -20.11 -9.55 0.31
CA ALA A 104 -19.88 -10.60 1.31
C ALA A 104 -21.06 -11.59 1.39
N GLN A 105 -22.29 -11.12 1.32
CA GLN A 105 -23.50 -11.94 1.30
C GLN A 105 -23.50 -12.99 0.20
N GLU A 106 -23.00 -12.64 -0.99
CA GLU A 106 -22.98 -13.55 -2.13
C GLU A 106 -22.16 -14.83 -1.88
N ILE A 107 -21.17 -14.76 -0.99
CA ILE A 107 -20.16 -15.84 -0.86
C ILE A 107 -20.02 -16.39 0.54
N ILE A 108 -20.60 -15.74 1.55
CA ILE A 108 -20.29 -16.04 2.95
C ILE A 108 -20.59 -17.50 3.33
N ASN A 109 -21.68 -18.05 2.80
CA ASN A 109 -22.11 -19.42 3.05
C ASN A 109 -21.16 -20.48 2.45
N ASP A 110 -20.32 -20.09 1.50
CA ASP A 110 -19.33 -20.95 0.86
C ASP A 110 -17.95 -20.86 1.55
N THR A 111 -17.84 -20.19 2.68
CA THR A 111 -16.60 -19.95 3.41
C THR A 111 -16.61 -20.58 4.80
N LYS A 112 -15.49 -20.47 5.52
CA LYS A 112 -15.38 -20.93 6.91
C LYS A 112 -15.78 -19.84 7.94
N VAL A 113 -16.27 -18.71 7.48
CA VAL A 113 -16.67 -17.60 8.35
C VAL A 113 -17.89 -18.01 9.17
N LYS A 114 -17.75 -17.94 10.48
CA LYS A 114 -18.80 -18.28 11.45
C LYS A 114 -19.55 -17.07 11.96
N GLN A 115 -18.90 -15.92 11.97
CA GLN A 115 -19.47 -14.66 12.43
C GLN A 115 -19.13 -13.53 11.48
N VAL A 116 -20.15 -12.80 11.05
CA VAL A 116 -20.00 -11.52 10.36
C VAL A 116 -20.26 -10.38 11.35
N ILE A 117 -19.37 -9.41 11.36
CA ILE A 117 -19.49 -8.15 12.09
C ILE A 117 -19.62 -7.05 11.05
N THR A 118 -20.68 -6.27 11.11
CA THR A 118 -20.88 -5.14 10.20
C THR A 118 -20.49 -3.84 10.87
N THR A 119 -19.98 -2.88 10.11
CA THR A 119 -19.77 -1.51 10.59
C THR A 119 -20.18 -0.50 9.52
N SER A 120 -20.42 0.73 9.91
CA SER A 120 -20.75 1.83 9.01
C SER A 120 -19.77 3.00 9.18
N ILE A 121 -19.62 3.82 8.14
CA ILE A 121 -18.72 4.98 8.18
C ILE A 121 -19.03 5.88 9.39
N GLY A 122 -20.30 6.10 9.68
CA GLY A 122 -20.74 6.97 10.78
C GLY A 122 -20.73 6.34 12.16
N GLU A 123 -20.49 5.02 12.30
CA GLU A 123 -20.72 4.30 13.57
C GLU A 123 -19.91 4.87 14.74
N MET A 124 -18.66 5.30 14.50
CA MET A 124 -17.77 5.86 15.52
C MET A 124 -17.76 7.40 15.56
N LEU A 125 -18.59 8.09 14.75
CA LEU A 125 -18.62 9.55 14.66
C LEU A 125 -19.60 10.22 15.67
N GLY A 126 -20.16 9.47 16.60
CA GLY A 126 -21.16 9.98 17.57
C GLY A 126 -22.45 10.44 16.89
N ALA A 127 -23.07 11.55 17.36
CA ALA A 127 -24.33 12.06 16.81
C ALA A 127 -24.22 12.46 15.31
N LYS A 128 -23.08 13.00 14.89
CA LYS A 128 -22.79 13.30 13.47
C LYS A 128 -22.89 12.05 12.60
N GLY A 129 -22.52 10.89 13.14
CA GLY A 129 -22.54 9.62 12.43
C GLY A 129 -23.94 9.18 11.98
N LEU A 130 -24.99 9.53 12.73
CA LEU A 130 -26.37 9.23 12.33
C LEU A 130 -26.71 9.94 11.01
N LEU A 131 -26.33 11.22 10.90
CA LEU A 131 -26.56 12.01 9.68
C LEU A 131 -25.72 11.48 8.52
N VAL A 132 -24.44 11.15 8.77
CA VAL A 132 -23.55 10.56 7.75
C VAL A 132 -24.13 9.26 7.20
N ASN A 133 -24.55 8.34 8.08
CA ASN A 133 -25.15 7.08 7.65
C ASN A 133 -26.47 7.27 6.91
N PHE A 134 -27.32 8.22 7.37
CA PHE A 134 -28.56 8.55 6.67
C PHE A 134 -28.29 9.03 5.25
N VAL A 135 -27.34 9.97 5.07
CA VAL A 135 -26.97 10.49 3.76
C VAL A 135 -26.40 9.39 2.85
N LEU A 136 -25.52 8.54 3.39
CA LEU A 136 -24.92 7.47 2.60
C LEU A 136 -25.95 6.41 2.17
N ARG A 137 -26.88 6.05 3.05
CA ARG A 137 -27.90 5.02 2.76
C ARG A 137 -29.03 5.53 1.87
N HIS A 138 -29.54 6.75 2.13
CA HIS A 138 -30.80 7.20 1.53
C HIS A 138 -30.64 8.30 0.48
N VAL A 139 -29.59 9.14 0.57
CA VAL A 139 -29.35 10.21 -0.39
C VAL A 139 -28.37 9.78 -1.48
N LYS A 140 -27.19 9.27 -1.07
CA LYS A 140 -26.16 8.82 -2.00
C LYS A 140 -26.35 7.37 -2.49
N GLN A 141 -27.21 6.61 -1.84
CA GLN A 141 -27.45 5.19 -2.15
C GLN A 141 -26.14 4.38 -2.25
N ALA A 142 -25.15 4.74 -1.41
CA ALA A 142 -23.82 4.15 -1.42
C ALA A 142 -23.73 2.84 -0.61
N VAL A 143 -24.83 2.42 -0.01
CA VAL A 143 -24.95 1.16 0.74
C VAL A 143 -26.00 0.30 0.04
N PRO A 144 -25.60 -0.70 -0.76
CA PRO A 144 -26.51 -1.67 -1.34
C PRO A 144 -27.30 -2.43 -0.26
N ALA A 145 -28.51 -2.85 -0.57
CA ALA A 145 -29.27 -3.70 0.34
C ALA A 145 -28.55 -5.04 0.55
N PHE A 146 -28.49 -5.52 1.77
CA PHE A 146 -27.92 -6.81 2.13
C PHE A 146 -28.71 -7.47 3.26
N ASP A 147 -28.64 -8.79 3.31
CA ASP A 147 -29.18 -9.62 4.39
C ASP A 147 -28.10 -10.61 4.84
N LEU A 148 -27.55 -10.39 6.03
CA LEU A 148 -26.52 -11.23 6.66
C LEU A 148 -27.04 -11.70 8.02
N PRO A 149 -27.85 -12.77 8.04
CA PRO A 149 -28.47 -13.29 9.26
C PRO A 149 -27.43 -13.61 10.34
N GLY A 150 -27.71 -13.21 11.57
CA GLY A 150 -26.79 -13.41 12.70
C GLY A 150 -25.60 -12.44 12.75
N SER A 151 -25.48 -11.50 11.79
CA SER A 151 -24.48 -10.45 11.91
C SER A 151 -24.79 -9.50 13.08
N ILE A 152 -23.73 -8.93 13.66
CA ILE A 152 -23.87 -7.90 14.70
C ILE A 152 -23.08 -6.65 14.29
N SER A 153 -23.44 -5.49 14.87
CA SER A 153 -22.66 -4.27 14.63
C SER A 153 -21.33 -4.30 15.39
N PHE A 154 -20.31 -3.61 14.87
CA PHE A 154 -19.04 -3.46 15.56
C PHE A 154 -19.21 -2.81 16.93
N LYS A 155 -20.08 -1.83 17.05
CA LYS A 155 -20.44 -1.20 18.32
C LYS A 155 -21.05 -2.20 19.31
N SER A 156 -21.88 -3.13 18.85
CA SER A 156 -22.43 -4.20 19.68
C SER A 156 -21.35 -5.17 20.15
N ALA A 157 -20.40 -5.53 19.26
CA ALA A 157 -19.25 -6.35 19.61
C ALA A 157 -18.39 -5.69 20.71
N LEU A 158 -18.11 -4.39 20.59
CA LEU A 158 -17.40 -3.63 21.63
C LEU A 158 -18.17 -3.62 22.96
N ALA A 159 -19.48 -3.42 22.92
CA ALA A 159 -20.31 -3.40 24.12
C ALA A 159 -20.38 -4.77 24.83
N LEU A 160 -20.41 -5.87 24.08
CA LEU A 160 -20.29 -7.22 24.63
C LEU A 160 -18.92 -7.43 25.27
N GLY A 161 -17.85 -7.17 24.55
CA GLY A 161 -16.49 -7.34 25.05
C GLY A 161 -16.13 -6.45 26.24
N SER A 162 -16.82 -5.31 26.42
CA SER A 162 -16.63 -4.45 27.60
C SER A 162 -17.01 -5.09 28.92
N LYS A 163 -17.76 -6.20 28.89
CA LYS A 163 -18.20 -6.96 30.08
C LYS A 163 -17.14 -7.96 30.55
N HIS A 164 -16.07 -8.14 29.83
CA HIS A 164 -15.03 -9.12 30.10
C HIS A 164 -13.68 -8.44 30.38
N THR A 165 -12.78 -9.18 30.99
CA THR A 165 -11.39 -8.78 31.21
C THR A 165 -10.49 -9.54 30.23
N LEU A 166 -9.52 -8.84 29.65
CA LEU A 166 -8.56 -9.47 28.74
C LEU A 166 -7.67 -10.44 29.52
N PRO A 167 -7.64 -11.73 29.14
CA PRO A 167 -6.72 -12.67 29.74
C PRO A 167 -5.28 -12.39 29.29
N GLU A 168 -4.33 -12.89 30.04
CA GLU A 168 -2.94 -12.90 29.58
C GLU A 168 -2.81 -13.85 28.38
N ILE A 169 -2.23 -13.34 27.29
CA ILE A 169 -2.01 -14.08 26.05
C ILE A 169 -0.49 -14.24 25.87
N ASP A 170 -0.02 -15.49 25.83
CA ASP A 170 1.39 -15.82 25.51
C ASP A 170 1.65 -15.53 24.02
N LEU A 171 2.03 -14.28 23.72
CA LEU A 171 2.43 -13.84 22.37
C LEU A 171 3.93 -13.94 22.20
N ARG A 172 4.35 -14.50 21.07
CA ARG A 172 5.75 -14.68 20.71
C ARG A 172 6.07 -13.97 19.40
N HIS A 173 7.34 -13.71 19.17
CA HIS A 173 7.81 -13.08 17.93
C HIS A 173 7.48 -13.90 16.69
N GLU A 174 7.45 -15.22 16.80
CA GLU A 174 7.15 -16.17 15.73
C GLU A 174 5.66 -16.27 15.37
N ASP A 175 4.77 -15.83 16.28
CA ASP A 175 3.33 -15.88 16.02
C ASP A 175 2.97 -15.01 14.82
N ILE A 176 2.11 -15.54 13.95
CA ILE A 176 1.69 -14.83 12.75
C ILE A 176 0.69 -13.72 13.12
N ALA A 177 1.09 -12.49 12.89
CA ALA A 177 0.27 -11.31 13.14
C ALA A 177 -0.66 -11.01 11.97
N PHE A 178 -0.18 -11.17 10.74
CA PHE A 178 -0.94 -10.88 9.53
C PHE A 178 -0.78 -11.97 8.47
N LEU A 179 -1.87 -12.25 7.75
CA LEU A 179 -1.83 -12.78 6.40
C LEU A 179 -2.10 -11.60 5.45
N GLN A 180 -1.03 -11.12 4.84
CA GLN A 180 -1.09 -9.97 3.94
C GLN A 180 -1.12 -10.46 2.50
N TYR A 181 -2.30 -10.38 1.87
CA TYR A 181 -2.48 -10.89 0.51
C TYR A 181 -1.86 -9.95 -0.52
N THR A 182 -1.06 -10.53 -1.41
CA THR A 182 -0.47 -9.81 -2.55
C THR A 182 -1.17 -10.23 -3.82
N GLY A 183 -1.44 -9.28 -4.70
CA GLY A 183 -1.82 -9.57 -6.07
C GLY A 183 -0.61 -10.15 -6.80
N GLY A 184 -0.46 -11.47 -6.74
CA GLY A 184 0.62 -12.16 -7.44
C GLY A 184 0.58 -11.88 -8.93
N THR A 185 1.76 -11.82 -9.52
CA THR A 185 1.94 -11.62 -10.97
C THR A 185 1.47 -12.81 -11.80
N THR A 186 1.24 -13.94 -11.13
CA THR A 186 0.79 -15.20 -11.71
C THR A 186 -0.73 -15.43 -11.64
N GLY A 187 -1.49 -14.48 -11.09
CA GLY A 187 -2.96 -14.46 -11.20
C GLY A 187 -3.74 -14.71 -9.92
N VAL A 188 -3.26 -15.52 -8.98
CA VAL A 188 -3.98 -15.82 -7.72
C VAL A 188 -3.27 -15.14 -6.54
N ALA A 189 -4.01 -14.35 -5.76
CA ALA A 189 -3.45 -13.67 -4.60
C ALA A 189 -3.00 -14.68 -3.53
N LYS A 190 -1.79 -14.46 -2.98
CA LYS A 190 -1.15 -15.30 -1.95
C LYS A 190 -1.03 -14.53 -0.65
N GLY A 191 -1.26 -15.18 0.47
CA GLY A 191 -1.08 -14.57 1.80
C GLY A 191 0.36 -14.66 2.27
N ALA A 192 1.10 -13.55 2.29
CA ALA A 192 2.39 -13.47 2.97
C ALA A 192 2.18 -13.55 4.48
N MET A 193 2.86 -14.49 5.14
CA MET A 193 2.84 -14.66 6.60
C MET A 193 3.80 -13.69 7.26
N LEU A 194 3.26 -12.65 7.88
CA LEU A 194 4.05 -11.68 8.64
C LEU A 194 3.89 -11.94 10.13
N SER A 195 4.99 -12.30 10.78
CA SER A 195 5.00 -12.53 12.23
C SER A 195 5.02 -11.21 13.01
N HIS A 196 4.70 -11.27 14.31
CA HIS A 196 4.90 -10.12 15.20
C HIS A 196 6.34 -9.64 15.17
N GLY A 197 7.31 -10.55 15.10
CA GLY A 197 8.73 -10.23 14.99
C GLY A 197 9.07 -9.45 13.73
N ASN A 198 8.55 -9.87 12.56
CA ASN A 198 8.81 -9.18 11.29
C ASN A 198 8.33 -7.72 11.33
N LEU A 199 7.09 -7.50 11.79
CA LEU A 199 6.49 -6.15 11.86
C LEU A 199 7.17 -5.26 12.89
N VAL A 200 7.45 -5.80 14.08
CA VAL A 200 8.17 -5.04 15.12
C VAL A 200 9.57 -4.67 14.64
N ALA A 201 10.28 -5.61 14.00
CA ALA A 201 11.59 -5.33 13.42
C ALA A 201 11.51 -4.19 12.41
N ASN A 202 10.59 -4.27 11.44
CA ASN A 202 10.47 -3.23 10.40
C ASN A 202 10.00 -1.87 10.94
N MET A 203 9.08 -1.88 11.91
CA MET A 203 8.70 -0.67 12.63
C MET A 203 9.90 -0.05 13.36
N MET A 204 10.74 -0.85 14.01
CA MET A 204 11.94 -0.36 14.70
C MET A 204 13.02 0.13 13.75
N GLN A 205 13.27 -0.56 12.63
CA GLN A 205 14.18 -0.17 11.56
C GLN A 205 13.76 1.18 10.96
N SER A 206 12.50 1.32 10.56
CA SER A 206 11.94 2.56 10.03
C SER A 206 11.98 3.68 11.07
N SER A 207 11.69 3.38 12.33
CA SER A 207 11.78 4.34 13.43
C SER A 207 13.21 4.83 13.67
N ALA A 208 14.20 3.95 13.57
CA ALA A 208 15.60 4.34 13.72
C ALA A 208 16.07 5.23 12.57
N TRP A 209 15.56 4.98 11.35
CA TRP A 209 15.87 5.79 10.18
C TRP A 209 15.28 7.20 10.25
N LEU A 210 14.00 7.30 10.66
CA LEU A 210 13.25 8.55 10.70
C LEU A 210 13.41 9.33 12.00
N GLY A 211 13.78 8.65 13.10
CA GLY A 211 13.54 9.13 14.48
C GLY A 211 14.24 10.44 14.88
N LYS A 212 15.40 10.75 14.28
CA LYS A 212 16.11 12.02 14.56
C LYS A 212 15.42 13.23 13.90
N ASP A 213 14.60 13.00 12.88
CA ASP A 213 13.97 14.04 12.07
C ASP A 213 12.48 14.22 12.41
N LEU A 214 11.92 13.36 13.28
CA LEU A 214 10.53 13.41 13.73
C LEU A 214 10.39 13.93 15.16
N ASN A 215 9.35 14.71 15.41
CA ASN A 215 9.03 15.27 16.72
C ASN A 215 8.05 14.37 17.47
N TYR A 216 8.51 13.69 18.50
CA TYR A 216 7.72 12.78 19.32
C TYR A 216 6.44 13.45 19.86
N GLY A 217 5.29 12.82 19.62
CA GLY A 217 3.98 13.28 20.06
C GLY A 217 3.43 14.50 19.30
N LYS A 218 4.07 14.99 18.24
CA LYS A 218 3.64 16.19 17.52
C LYS A 218 3.36 15.95 16.04
N GLU A 219 3.76 14.81 15.50
CA GLU A 219 3.60 14.51 14.09
C GLU A 219 2.13 14.26 13.73
N VAL A 220 1.74 14.74 12.55
CA VAL A 220 0.44 14.50 11.94
C VAL A 220 0.69 13.95 10.54
N ILE A 221 0.43 12.66 10.37
CA ILE A 221 0.59 12.00 9.07
C ILE A 221 -0.75 11.88 8.34
N ILE A 222 -0.76 12.28 7.08
CA ILE A 222 -1.88 12.01 6.18
C ILE A 222 -1.84 10.54 5.77
N THR A 223 -2.92 9.82 6.06
CA THR A 223 -3.08 8.39 5.75
C THR A 223 -4.18 8.23 4.72
N ALA A 224 -3.84 8.49 3.44
CA ALA A 224 -4.73 8.29 2.30
C ALA A 224 -4.51 6.92 1.67
N LEU A 225 -3.29 6.39 1.71
CA LEU A 225 -3.04 4.98 1.37
C LEU A 225 -3.83 4.06 2.31
N PRO A 226 -4.43 2.99 1.76
CA PRO A 226 -5.30 2.13 2.55
C PRO A 226 -4.54 1.33 3.62
N LEU A 227 -5.07 1.32 4.84
CA LEU A 227 -4.50 0.57 5.98
C LEU A 227 -4.51 -0.95 5.77
N TYR A 228 -5.33 -1.47 4.85
CA TYR A 228 -5.26 -2.88 4.47
C TYR A 228 -4.04 -3.21 3.61
N HIS A 229 -3.28 -2.22 3.15
CA HIS A 229 -2.01 -2.40 2.46
C HIS A 229 -0.85 -2.23 3.42
N ILE A 230 0.15 -3.10 3.32
CA ILE A 230 1.29 -3.15 4.26
C ILE A 230 2.05 -1.81 4.36
N PHE A 231 2.12 -1.03 3.26
CA PHE A 231 2.80 0.26 3.28
C PHE A 231 2.16 1.22 4.30
N ALA A 232 0.86 1.51 4.18
CA ALA A 232 0.18 2.39 5.12
C ALA A 232 0.07 1.77 6.52
N LEU A 233 -0.11 0.45 6.62
CA LEU A 233 -0.14 -0.25 7.89
C LEU A 233 1.14 0.00 8.69
N THR A 234 2.31 -0.22 8.10
CA THR A 234 3.58 -0.08 8.82
C THR A 234 4.03 1.38 8.86
N ALA A 235 4.18 2.03 7.69
CA ALA A 235 4.79 3.36 7.63
C ALA A 235 3.92 4.45 8.28
N ASN A 236 2.59 4.39 8.09
CA ASN A 236 1.70 5.39 8.66
C ASN A 236 1.19 4.97 10.05
N CYS A 237 0.51 3.81 10.13
CA CYS A 237 -0.14 3.42 11.37
C CYS A 237 0.90 3.05 12.45
N LEU A 238 1.69 2.01 12.23
CA LEU A 238 2.56 1.48 13.30
C LEU A 238 3.70 2.44 13.66
N VAL A 239 4.42 2.98 12.67
CA VAL A 239 5.56 3.87 12.91
C VAL A 239 5.12 5.17 13.57
N PHE A 240 4.13 5.89 13.01
CA PHE A 240 3.70 7.16 13.60
C PHE A 240 3.01 6.98 14.95
N MET A 241 2.27 5.88 15.16
CA MET A 241 1.74 5.59 16.49
C MET A 241 2.83 5.30 17.51
N LYS A 242 3.95 4.67 17.11
CA LYS A 242 5.12 4.51 18.00
C LYS A 242 5.69 5.85 18.45
N PHE A 243 5.70 6.86 17.57
CA PHE A 243 6.16 8.22 17.87
C PHE A 243 5.13 9.08 18.63
N GLY A 244 3.92 8.56 18.91
CA GLY A 244 2.84 9.33 19.53
C GLY A 244 2.18 10.32 18.56
N GLY A 245 2.33 10.11 17.26
CA GLY A 245 1.78 10.95 16.20
C GLY A 245 0.29 10.68 15.95
N LEU A 246 -0.34 11.59 15.24
CA LEU A 246 -1.73 11.50 14.80
C LEU A 246 -1.80 10.97 13.37
N ASN A 247 -2.49 9.85 13.16
CA ASN A 247 -2.89 9.39 11.83
C ASN A 247 -4.19 10.08 11.41
N TYR A 248 -4.11 10.95 10.42
CA TYR A 248 -5.29 11.56 9.81
C TYR A 248 -5.76 10.72 8.63
N LEU A 249 -6.87 10.00 8.83
CA LEU A 249 -7.39 9.02 7.90
C LEU A 249 -8.22 9.68 6.80
N ILE A 250 -7.84 9.48 5.55
CA ILE A 250 -8.62 9.83 4.37
C ILE A 250 -9.37 8.58 3.91
N THR A 251 -10.69 8.61 3.99
CA THR A 251 -11.52 7.44 3.69
C THR A 251 -11.67 7.20 2.18
N ASN A 252 -11.76 8.27 1.39
CA ASN A 252 -11.88 8.20 -0.07
C ASN A 252 -10.86 9.11 -0.77
N PRO A 253 -9.63 8.65 -0.99
CA PRO A 253 -8.61 9.44 -1.67
C PRO A 253 -8.87 9.67 -3.16
N ARG A 254 -9.91 9.05 -3.74
CA ARG A 254 -10.32 9.27 -5.14
C ARG A 254 -11.15 10.55 -5.31
N ASP A 255 -11.79 11.03 -4.26
CA ASP A 255 -12.44 12.34 -4.24
C ASP A 255 -11.38 13.43 -4.02
N MET A 256 -10.65 13.75 -5.10
CA MET A 256 -9.55 14.72 -5.04
C MET A 256 -9.96 16.11 -4.53
N PRO A 257 -11.07 16.71 -5.00
CA PRO A 257 -11.53 17.99 -4.44
C PRO A 257 -11.84 17.90 -2.94
N GLY A 258 -12.48 16.82 -2.50
CA GLY A 258 -12.72 16.54 -1.08
C GLY A 258 -11.43 16.37 -0.29
N PHE A 259 -10.47 15.64 -0.84
CA PHE A 259 -9.17 15.42 -0.21
C PHE A 259 -8.39 16.74 -0.04
N VAL A 260 -8.27 17.56 -1.08
CA VAL A 260 -7.61 18.88 -0.98
C VAL A 260 -8.33 19.78 0.03
N LYS A 261 -9.66 19.73 0.08
CA LYS A 261 -10.44 20.46 1.09
C LYS A 261 -10.14 20.00 2.52
N GLU A 262 -9.95 18.70 2.74
CA GLU A 262 -9.52 18.17 4.04
C GLU A 262 -8.10 18.65 4.38
N LEU A 263 -7.14 18.55 3.45
CA LEU A 263 -5.77 19.02 3.66
C LEU A 263 -5.69 20.51 4.05
N LYS A 264 -6.60 21.34 3.53
CA LYS A 264 -6.63 22.78 3.81
C LYS A 264 -6.87 23.14 5.28
N VAL A 265 -7.50 22.24 6.04
CA VAL A 265 -7.86 22.48 7.46
C VAL A 265 -6.97 21.73 8.44
N ILE A 266 -5.97 21.00 7.95
CA ILE A 266 -5.10 20.16 8.76
C ILE A 266 -3.67 20.72 8.72
N ASN A 267 -3.07 20.92 9.88
CA ASN A 267 -1.65 21.21 10.00
C ASN A 267 -0.87 19.88 9.98
N PHE A 268 -0.76 19.24 8.80
CA PHE A 268 -0.03 17.99 8.69
C PHE A 268 1.48 18.23 8.56
N THR A 269 2.26 17.27 9.05
CA THR A 269 3.73 17.33 9.06
C THR A 269 4.33 16.28 8.12
N ALA A 270 3.56 15.24 7.79
CA ALA A 270 4.02 14.13 6.99
C ALA A 270 2.95 13.65 6.02
N ILE A 271 3.39 13.18 4.85
CA ILE A 271 2.53 12.54 3.85
C ILE A 271 3.29 11.40 3.17
N THR A 272 2.64 10.25 3.05
CA THR A 272 3.16 9.10 2.31
C THR A 272 2.19 8.72 1.21
N GLU A 273 2.69 8.61 -0.02
CA GLU A 273 1.84 8.30 -1.18
C GLU A 273 2.61 7.51 -2.24
N ILE A 274 1.88 7.07 -3.25
CA ILE A 274 2.44 6.52 -4.47
C ILE A 274 2.59 7.62 -5.53
N ASN A 275 3.44 7.40 -6.53
CA ASN A 275 3.68 8.36 -7.62
C ASN A 275 2.40 8.89 -8.27
N THR A 276 1.44 8.00 -8.57
CA THR A 276 0.18 8.40 -9.22
C THR A 276 -0.64 9.36 -8.39
N LEU A 277 -0.68 9.19 -7.06
CA LEU A 277 -1.47 10.07 -6.19
C LEU A 277 -0.77 11.41 -5.98
N PHE A 278 0.57 11.44 -5.85
CA PHE A 278 1.32 12.69 -5.88
C PHE A 278 1.06 13.48 -7.17
N ASN A 279 1.10 12.80 -8.32
CA ASN A 279 0.83 13.45 -9.61
C ASN A 279 -0.60 14.01 -9.69
N VAL A 280 -1.60 13.25 -9.23
CA VAL A 280 -3.00 13.72 -9.24
C VAL A 280 -3.19 14.90 -8.27
N LEU A 281 -2.62 14.87 -7.06
CA LEU A 281 -2.66 16.01 -6.12
C LEU A 281 -2.08 17.27 -6.74
N LEU A 282 -0.90 17.17 -7.37
CA LEU A 282 -0.26 18.29 -8.06
C LEU A 282 -1.08 18.88 -9.21
N ASN A 283 -2.01 18.13 -9.76
CA ASN A 283 -2.92 18.58 -10.82
C ASN A 283 -4.31 18.96 -10.29
N THR A 284 -4.57 18.81 -8.99
CA THR A 284 -5.87 19.14 -8.39
C THR A 284 -5.92 20.63 -8.04
N PRO A 285 -6.95 21.37 -8.51
CA PRO A 285 -7.10 22.80 -8.20
C PRO A 285 -7.07 23.08 -6.69
N GLY A 286 -6.27 24.07 -6.29
CA GLY A 286 -6.15 24.52 -4.91
C GLY A 286 -5.14 23.74 -4.06
N PHE A 287 -4.52 22.68 -4.60
CA PHE A 287 -3.43 21.99 -3.90
C PHE A 287 -2.20 22.89 -3.73
N ASP A 288 -1.84 23.63 -4.77
CA ASP A 288 -0.74 24.59 -4.79
C ASP A 288 -0.93 25.81 -3.88
N GLN A 289 -2.16 26.00 -3.35
CA GLN A 289 -2.51 27.08 -2.42
C GLN A 289 -2.49 26.63 -0.94
N LEU A 290 -2.15 25.37 -0.66
CA LEU A 290 -2.06 24.85 0.71
C LEU A 290 -0.83 25.41 1.42
N ASP A 291 -0.91 25.47 2.75
CA ASP A 291 0.25 25.81 3.60
C ASP A 291 1.07 24.56 3.89
N PHE A 292 2.25 24.48 3.28
CA PHE A 292 3.20 23.38 3.50
C PHE A 292 4.28 23.72 4.54
N SER A 293 4.20 24.84 5.24
CA SER A 293 5.22 25.31 6.18
C SER A 293 5.49 24.35 7.35
N LYS A 294 4.55 23.47 7.66
CA LYS A 294 4.65 22.44 8.70
C LYS A 294 5.10 21.09 8.19
N VAL A 295 5.10 20.90 6.87
CA VAL A 295 5.46 19.61 6.26
C VAL A 295 6.98 19.46 6.31
N THR A 296 7.44 18.40 6.95
CA THR A 296 8.87 18.06 7.08
C THR A 296 9.22 16.80 6.33
N PHE A 297 8.22 16.02 5.92
CA PHE A 297 8.43 14.69 5.38
C PHE A 297 7.40 14.36 4.29
N ALA A 298 7.89 13.96 3.11
CA ALA A 298 7.09 13.40 2.03
C ALA A 298 7.79 12.14 1.49
N LEU A 299 7.11 10.99 1.56
CA LEU A 299 7.66 9.69 1.17
C LEU A 299 6.87 9.08 0.04
N GLY A 300 7.54 8.79 -1.07
CA GLY A 300 7.06 7.99 -2.18
C GLY A 300 7.47 6.53 -2.04
N GLY A 301 6.56 5.60 -2.33
CA GLY A 301 6.88 4.18 -2.29
C GLY A 301 5.83 3.32 -3.00
N GLY A 302 6.06 2.01 -3.01
CA GLY A 302 5.14 1.05 -3.62
C GLY A 302 5.18 0.99 -5.15
N MET A 303 5.69 2.00 -5.83
CA MET A 303 6.05 2.05 -7.25
C MET A 303 7.13 3.12 -7.44
N ALA A 304 7.84 3.08 -8.55
CA ALA A 304 8.85 4.09 -8.88
C ALA A 304 8.25 5.51 -8.88
N VAL A 305 8.97 6.44 -8.29
CA VAL A 305 8.64 7.86 -8.34
C VAL A 305 9.27 8.47 -9.57
N GLN A 306 8.45 9.06 -10.44
CA GLN A 306 8.93 9.74 -11.64
C GLN A 306 9.62 11.05 -11.27
N ARG A 307 10.77 11.31 -11.88
CA ARG A 307 11.57 12.52 -11.64
C ARG A 307 10.75 13.80 -11.84
N ALA A 308 9.98 13.88 -12.92
CA ALA A 308 9.12 15.03 -13.21
C ALA A 308 8.08 15.30 -12.10
N VAL A 309 7.54 14.25 -11.47
CA VAL A 309 6.62 14.37 -10.34
C VAL A 309 7.36 14.86 -9.09
N ALA A 310 8.52 14.30 -8.79
CA ALA A 310 9.33 14.66 -7.63
C ALA A 310 9.80 16.12 -7.69
N GLU A 311 10.30 16.57 -8.85
CA GLU A 311 10.75 17.95 -9.07
C GLU A 311 9.59 18.95 -8.95
N ARG A 312 8.44 18.62 -9.54
CA ARG A 312 7.25 19.45 -9.43
C ARG A 312 6.70 19.49 -7.99
N TRP A 313 6.74 18.35 -7.28
CA TRP A 313 6.38 18.30 -5.86
C TRP A 313 7.25 19.26 -5.04
N LYS A 314 8.58 19.18 -5.21
CA LYS A 314 9.50 20.09 -4.52
C LYS A 314 9.24 21.55 -4.85
N LYS A 315 8.98 21.86 -6.13
CA LYS A 315 8.66 23.24 -6.57
C LYS A 315 7.40 23.80 -5.89
N VAL A 316 6.38 22.97 -5.70
CA VAL A 316 5.09 23.39 -5.11
C VAL A 316 5.16 23.44 -3.59
N THR A 317 5.76 22.43 -2.97
CA THR A 317 5.72 22.27 -1.51
C THR A 317 6.98 22.76 -0.78
N GLY A 318 8.09 22.91 -1.48
CA GLY A 318 9.42 23.16 -0.90
C GLY A 318 10.10 21.92 -0.32
N ILE A 319 9.42 20.76 -0.30
CA ILE A 319 9.88 19.52 0.35
C ILE A 319 10.39 18.54 -0.71
N THR A 320 11.59 18.00 -0.50
CA THR A 320 12.12 16.92 -1.36
C THR A 320 11.31 15.65 -1.14
N LEU A 321 10.82 15.04 -2.21
CA LEU A 321 10.16 13.75 -2.17
C LEU A 321 11.21 12.66 -1.96
N ILE A 322 11.12 11.94 -0.86
CA ILE A 322 12.00 10.82 -0.52
C ILE A 322 11.38 9.54 -1.03
N GLU A 323 12.17 8.71 -1.71
CA GLU A 323 11.72 7.40 -2.16
C GLU A 323 12.17 6.32 -1.18
N ALA A 324 11.27 5.36 -0.91
CA ALA A 324 11.55 4.14 -0.18
C ALA A 324 11.02 2.93 -0.95
N TYR A 325 11.72 1.83 -0.80
CA TYR A 325 11.40 0.57 -1.45
C TYR A 325 11.10 -0.50 -0.43
N GLY A 326 10.17 -1.37 -0.82
CA GLY A 326 9.81 -2.56 -0.08
C GLY A 326 8.67 -3.33 -0.74
N LEU A 327 8.42 -4.49 -0.17
CA LEU A 327 7.43 -5.45 -0.63
C LEU A 327 6.51 -5.84 0.52
N THR A 328 5.39 -6.46 0.21
CA THR A 328 4.56 -7.08 1.24
C THR A 328 5.35 -8.12 2.04
N GLU A 329 6.18 -8.86 1.34
CA GLU A 329 7.06 -9.92 1.84
C GLU A 329 8.18 -9.40 2.76
N THR A 330 8.34 -8.08 2.89
CA THR A 330 9.37 -7.44 3.73
C THR A 330 8.82 -6.46 4.78
N SER A 331 7.52 -6.42 5.04
CA SER A 331 6.81 -5.80 6.19
C SER A 331 6.72 -4.26 6.27
N PRO A 332 6.89 -3.35 5.30
CA PRO A 332 7.36 -3.57 3.95
C PRO A 332 8.81 -3.14 3.68
N ALA A 333 9.42 -2.24 4.47
CA ALA A 333 10.59 -1.47 4.09
C ALA A 333 11.89 -2.31 4.01
N CYS A 334 12.63 -2.10 2.92
CA CYS A 334 13.98 -2.67 2.71
C CYS A 334 15.03 -1.59 2.54
N CYS A 335 14.75 -0.61 1.68
CA CYS A 335 15.64 0.50 1.39
C CYS A 335 14.90 1.82 1.54
N MET A 336 15.63 2.86 1.94
CA MET A 336 15.10 4.21 2.09
C MET A 336 16.20 5.23 1.83
N ASN A 337 15.86 6.33 1.17
CA ASN A 337 16.77 7.45 1.03
C ASN A 337 16.96 8.18 2.36
N PRO A 338 18.12 8.83 2.58
CA PRO A 338 18.35 9.69 3.73
C PRO A 338 17.33 10.83 3.81
N MET A 339 16.92 11.18 5.03
CA MET A 339 15.93 12.24 5.27
C MET A 339 16.43 13.63 4.89
N ASP A 340 17.73 13.84 4.90
CA ASP A 340 18.38 15.11 4.54
C ASP A 340 18.72 15.24 3.03
N LEU A 341 18.15 14.35 2.20
CA LEU A 341 18.30 14.38 0.75
C LEU A 341 17.83 15.74 0.20
N LYS A 342 18.72 16.47 -0.47
CA LYS A 342 18.40 17.81 -0.98
C LYS A 342 17.65 17.79 -2.30
N GLU A 343 17.97 16.83 -3.16
CA GLU A 343 17.40 16.67 -4.49
C GLU A 343 16.98 15.22 -4.69
N PHE A 344 15.91 15.00 -5.44
CA PHE A 344 15.48 13.66 -5.84
C PHE A 344 16.57 12.99 -6.68
N ASN A 345 17.05 11.83 -6.24
CA ASN A 345 18.16 11.12 -6.87
C ASN A 345 17.72 9.95 -7.76
N GLY A 346 16.45 9.52 -7.69
CA GLY A 346 15.92 8.36 -8.43
C GLY A 346 16.34 7.00 -7.86
N ALA A 347 17.08 6.99 -6.74
CA ALA A 347 17.40 5.76 -6.03
C ALA A 347 16.27 5.35 -5.11
N ILE A 348 16.10 4.05 -4.90
CA ILE A 348 15.24 3.52 -3.83
C ILE A 348 15.89 3.66 -2.45
N GLY A 349 17.13 4.11 -2.38
CA GLY A 349 17.88 4.44 -1.18
C GLY A 349 18.93 3.39 -0.80
N LEU A 350 19.30 3.44 0.47
CA LEU A 350 20.22 2.52 1.13
C LEU A 350 19.44 1.46 1.92
N PRO A 351 19.99 0.26 2.12
CA PRO A 351 19.39 -0.72 3.02
C PRO A 351 19.17 -0.13 4.43
N ILE A 352 17.97 -0.31 4.98
CA ILE A 352 17.70 0.13 6.35
C ILE A 352 18.42 -0.75 7.37
N SER A 353 18.47 -0.32 8.63
CA SER A 353 19.19 -1.01 9.71
C SER A 353 18.88 -2.51 9.75
N SER A 354 19.92 -3.34 9.97
CA SER A 354 19.81 -4.81 10.02
C SER A 354 19.24 -5.48 8.77
N THR A 355 19.30 -4.80 7.62
CA THR A 355 18.90 -5.33 6.32
C THR A 355 20.13 -5.47 5.44
N LEU A 356 20.28 -6.63 4.82
CA LEU A 356 21.28 -6.89 3.80
C LEU A 356 20.60 -6.91 2.43
N CYS A 357 21.20 -6.23 1.47
CA CYS A 357 20.79 -6.25 0.07
C CYS A 357 21.98 -6.65 -0.80
N CYS A 358 21.75 -7.46 -1.81
CA CYS A 358 22.73 -7.78 -2.84
C CYS A 358 22.05 -7.93 -4.19
N LEU A 359 22.85 -7.93 -5.26
CA LEU A 359 22.40 -8.22 -6.62
C LEU A 359 22.90 -9.59 -7.01
N LYS A 360 22.03 -10.42 -7.61
CA LYS A 360 22.38 -11.74 -8.13
C LYS A 360 22.03 -11.84 -9.62
N ASP A 361 22.87 -12.51 -10.38
CA ASP A 361 22.58 -12.88 -11.77
C ASP A 361 21.63 -14.10 -11.84
N ASP A 362 21.29 -14.53 -13.07
CA ASP A 362 20.41 -15.67 -13.27
C ASP A 362 21.00 -17.03 -12.80
N ASP A 363 22.33 -17.10 -12.63
CA ASP A 363 23.05 -18.26 -12.11
C ASP A 363 23.20 -18.21 -10.57
N GLY A 364 22.73 -17.12 -9.94
CA GLY A 364 22.79 -16.90 -8.49
C GLY A 364 24.12 -16.33 -7.99
N ASN A 365 25.02 -15.91 -8.88
CA ASN A 365 26.28 -15.28 -8.51
C ASN A 365 26.06 -13.81 -8.12
N LEU A 366 26.90 -13.31 -7.21
CA LEU A 366 26.89 -11.91 -6.84
C LEU A 366 27.32 -11.01 -8.01
N VAL A 367 26.51 -10.03 -8.30
CA VAL A 367 26.80 -8.97 -9.28
C VAL A 367 27.40 -7.77 -8.54
N THR A 368 28.44 -7.18 -9.09
CA THR A 368 29.17 -6.03 -8.52
C THR A 368 29.39 -4.95 -9.58
N GLY A 369 29.66 -3.73 -9.13
CA GLY A 369 29.86 -2.58 -10.03
C GLY A 369 28.53 -2.06 -10.58
N ASP A 370 28.59 -1.54 -11.82
CA ASP A 370 27.44 -0.94 -12.51
C ASP A 370 26.51 -1.98 -13.19
N ASP A 371 26.83 -3.27 -13.07
CA ASP A 371 26.02 -4.32 -13.67
C ASP A 371 24.66 -4.44 -12.96
N VAL A 372 23.68 -4.95 -13.70
CA VAL A 372 22.32 -5.17 -13.18
C VAL A 372 22.14 -6.61 -12.75
N GLY A 373 21.38 -6.80 -11.66
CA GLY A 373 21.02 -8.13 -11.16
C GLY A 373 19.68 -8.09 -10.43
N GLU A 374 19.17 -9.27 -10.09
CA GLU A 374 18.00 -9.36 -9.24
C GLU A 374 18.34 -8.89 -7.83
N LEU A 375 17.56 -7.93 -7.32
CA LEU A 375 17.68 -7.48 -5.94
C LEU A 375 17.24 -8.59 -4.97
N CYS A 376 18.16 -9.02 -4.11
CA CYS A 376 17.90 -9.99 -3.06
C CYS A 376 18.04 -9.32 -1.70
N VAL A 377 17.11 -9.65 -0.80
CA VAL A 377 17.00 -9.01 0.52
C VAL A 377 17.04 -10.07 1.63
N LYS A 378 17.80 -9.79 2.69
CA LYS A 378 17.82 -10.60 3.91
C LYS A 378 17.75 -9.71 5.14
N GLY A 379 16.83 -10.03 6.06
CA GLY A 379 16.66 -9.22 7.26
C GLY A 379 15.51 -9.73 8.13
N PRO A 380 15.40 -9.23 9.37
CA PRO A 380 14.39 -9.69 10.32
C PRO A 380 12.95 -9.34 9.91
N GLN A 381 12.77 -8.42 8.97
CA GLN A 381 11.48 -8.01 8.43
C GLN A 381 10.97 -8.92 7.30
N VAL A 382 11.78 -9.84 6.78
CA VAL A 382 11.37 -10.77 5.71
C VAL A 382 10.33 -11.73 6.24
N MET A 383 9.27 -11.96 5.48
CA MET A 383 8.15 -12.85 5.82
C MET A 383 8.62 -14.26 6.20
N VAL A 384 7.78 -14.99 6.93
CA VAL A 384 7.99 -16.42 7.23
C VAL A 384 7.85 -17.27 5.95
N GLY A 385 6.99 -16.84 5.02
CA GLY A 385 6.68 -17.52 3.77
C GLY A 385 5.26 -17.24 3.32
N TYR A 386 4.80 -17.92 2.28
CA TYR A 386 3.40 -17.84 1.82
C TYR A 386 2.53 -18.88 2.52
N TRP A 387 1.37 -18.46 2.99
CA TRP A 387 0.41 -19.29 3.71
C TRP A 387 0.00 -20.51 2.89
N GLN A 388 0.26 -21.71 3.44
CA GLN A 388 -0.03 -23.01 2.81
C GLN A 388 0.59 -23.20 1.41
N ARG A 389 1.72 -22.53 1.14
CA ARG A 389 2.44 -22.56 -0.16
C ARG A 389 3.95 -22.77 0.06
N PRO A 390 4.37 -23.92 0.60
CA PRO A 390 5.80 -24.15 0.87
C PRO A 390 6.65 -24.14 -0.40
N ASP A 391 6.15 -24.70 -1.50
CA ASP A 391 6.88 -24.76 -2.77
C ASP A 391 7.08 -23.35 -3.37
N GLU A 392 6.07 -22.51 -3.29
CA GLU A 392 6.16 -21.13 -3.76
C GLU A 392 7.04 -20.27 -2.84
N THR A 393 7.08 -20.59 -1.54
CA THR A 393 8.00 -19.97 -0.59
C THR A 393 9.45 -20.32 -0.95
N ALA A 394 9.75 -21.59 -1.23
CA ALA A 394 11.08 -22.04 -1.61
C ALA A 394 11.56 -21.46 -2.96
N GLN A 395 10.66 -21.01 -3.83
CA GLN A 395 11.00 -20.32 -5.08
C GLN A 395 11.49 -18.88 -4.86
N VAL A 396 11.10 -18.25 -3.74
CA VAL A 396 11.41 -16.85 -3.49
C VAL A 396 12.33 -16.64 -2.28
N ILE A 397 12.43 -17.59 -1.37
CA ILE A 397 13.38 -17.55 -0.25
C ILE A 397 14.33 -18.73 -0.43
N ASP A 398 15.60 -18.43 -0.69
CA ASP A 398 16.62 -19.47 -0.88
C ASP A 398 17.08 -20.10 0.44
N SER A 399 17.91 -21.16 0.35
CA SER A 399 18.42 -21.91 1.50
C SER A 399 19.26 -21.06 2.47
N ASP A 400 19.82 -19.96 1.99
CA ASP A 400 20.62 -19.04 2.79
C ASP A 400 19.75 -17.93 3.42
N GLY A 401 18.44 -17.93 3.17
CA GLY A 401 17.47 -16.99 3.70
C GLY A 401 17.42 -15.65 2.96
N TRP A 402 17.87 -15.59 1.71
CA TRP A 402 17.68 -14.43 0.85
C TRP A 402 16.31 -14.50 0.18
N LEU A 403 15.57 -13.42 0.28
CA LEU A 403 14.35 -13.20 -0.49
C LEU A 403 14.73 -12.63 -1.87
N HIS A 404 14.39 -13.36 -2.92
CA HIS A 404 14.43 -12.94 -4.31
C HIS A 404 13.21 -12.07 -4.62
N THR A 405 13.44 -10.79 -4.90
CA THR A 405 12.34 -9.81 -5.02
C THR A 405 11.61 -9.85 -6.36
N GLY A 406 12.26 -10.41 -7.37
CA GLY A 406 11.79 -10.33 -8.76
C GLY A 406 11.98 -8.94 -9.40
N ASP A 407 12.64 -8.02 -8.71
CA ASP A 407 12.96 -6.68 -9.20
C ASP A 407 14.44 -6.63 -9.61
N ILE A 408 14.72 -6.13 -10.82
CA ILE A 408 16.08 -5.93 -11.32
C ILE A 408 16.57 -4.57 -10.88
N ALA A 409 17.76 -4.53 -10.33
CA ALA A 409 18.36 -3.33 -9.77
C ALA A 409 19.85 -3.21 -10.16
N ARG A 410 20.39 -2.03 -9.96
CA ARG A 410 21.83 -1.74 -9.92
C ARG A 410 22.20 -1.02 -8.64
N MET A 411 23.47 -1.02 -8.30
CA MET A 411 23.99 -0.33 -7.11
C MET A 411 25.12 0.61 -7.56
N ASP A 412 25.12 1.85 -7.06
CA ASP A 412 26.22 2.78 -7.32
C ASP A 412 27.38 2.61 -6.31
N GLU A 413 28.50 3.30 -6.55
CA GLU A 413 29.70 3.27 -5.70
C GLU A 413 29.44 3.74 -4.26
N LYS A 414 28.35 4.49 -4.03
CA LYS A 414 27.96 4.97 -2.69
C LYS A 414 27.02 3.99 -1.97
N GLY A 415 26.65 2.87 -2.61
CA GLY A 415 25.77 1.86 -2.09
C GLY A 415 24.27 2.14 -2.25
N PHE A 416 23.88 3.16 -3.02
CA PHE A 416 22.48 3.40 -3.35
C PHE A 416 22.00 2.41 -4.39
N PHE A 417 20.84 1.80 -4.13
CA PHE A 417 20.16 0.92 -5.07
C PHE A 417 19.18 1.70 -5.94
N TYR A 418 19.08 1.27 -7.20
CA TYR A 418 18.18 1.83 -8.20
C TYR A 418 17.41 0.68 -8.84
N ILE A 419 16.07 0.70 -8.77
CA ILE A 419 15.26 -0.26 -9.52
C ILE A 419 15.33 0.11 -10.99
N VAL A 420 15.75 -0.85 -11.79
CA VAL A 420 15.73 -0.75 -13.25
C VAL A 420 14.35 -1.12 -13.77
N ASP A 421 13.87 -2.32 -13.41
CA ASP A 421 12.49 -2.76 -13.69
C ASP A 421 12.17 -4.07 -12.95
N ARG A 422 11.00 -4.63 -13.25
CA ARG A 422 10.64 -5.98 -12.86
C ARG A 422 11.14 -7.00 -13.87
N LYS A 423 11.73 -8.09 -13.41
CA LYS A 423 12.23 -9.19 -14.24
C LYS A 423 11.18 -9.67 -15.26
N LYS A 424 9.93 -9.76 -14.87
CA LYS A 424 8.79 -10.19 -15.70
C LYS A 424 8.20 -9.13 -16.63
N ASP A 425 8.46 -7.85 -16.38
CA ASP A 425 7.95 -6.72 -17.17
C ASP A 425 8.95 -6.24 -18.22
N MET A 426 10.20 -6.71 -18.14
CA MET A 426 11.25 -6.48 -19.11
C MET A 426 10.79 -6.91 -20.50
N ILE A 427 11.07 -6.07 -21.48
CA ILE A 427 10.70 -6.28 -22.89
C ILE A 427 11.95 -6.75 -23.63
N LEU A 428 11.85 -7.86 -24.34
CA LEU A 428 12.97 -8.43 -25.08
C LEU A 428 12.90 -8.02 -26.57
N VAL A 429 13.55 -6.91 -26.92
CA VAL A 429 13.56 -6.37 -28.27
C VAL A 429 14.83 -6.80 -29.02
N SER A 430 14.70 -7.71 -29.98
CA SER A 430 15.84 -8.24 -30.77
C SER A 430 17.00 -8.75 -29.91
N GLY A 431 16.72 -9.35 -28.74
CA GLY A 431 17.72 -9.85 -27.80
C GLY A 431 18.25 -8.80 -26.82
N PHE A 432 17.81 -7.54 -26.93
CA PHE A 432 18.15 -6.50 -25.97
C PHE A 432 17.09 -6.38 -24.87
N ASN A 433 17.54 -6.30 -23.62
CA ASN A 433 16.69 -6.02 -22.48
C ASN A 433 16.27 -4.54 -22.52
N VAL A 434 14.97 -4.29 -22.62
CA VAL A 434 14.37 -2.96 -22.59
C VAL A 434 13.48 -2.86 -21.35
N TYR A 435 13.72 -1.84 -20.57
CA TYR A 435 13.09 -1.63 -19.29
C TYR A 435 11.98 -0.59 -19.39
N PRO A 436 10.69 -0.98 -19.18
CA PRO A 436 9.55 -0.06 -19.21
C PRO A 436 9.73 1.22 -18.41
N ASN A 437 10.25 1.12 -17.17
CA ASN A 437 10.41 2.27 -16.29
C ASN A 437 11.32 3.36 -16.89
N GLU A 438 12.38 2.97 -17.59
CA GLU A 438 13.28 3.93 -18.25
C GLU A 438 12.55 4.75 -19.33
N ILE A 439 11.71 4.07 -20.10
CA ILE A 439 10.94 4.72 -21.16
C ILE A 439 9.85 5.60 -20.55
N GLU A 440 9.15 5.09 -19.53
CA GLU A 440 8.11 5.84 -18.82
C GLU A 440 8.66 7.12 -18.20
N ASP A 441 9.86 7.09 -17.60
CA ASP A 441 10.48 8.27 -16.99
C ASP A 441 10.82 9.34 -18.05
N VAL A 442 11.35 8.92 -19.20
CA VAL A 442 11.62 9.81 -20.32
C VAL A 442 10.34 10.46 -20.84
N ILE A 443 9.29 9.69 -21.07
CA ILE A 443 8.03 10.21 -21.66
C ILE A 443 7.25 11.05 -20.64
N ALA A 444 7.31 10.72 -19.38
CA ALA A 444 6.67 11.50 -18.31
C ALA A 444 7.26 12.93 -18.17
N ALA A 445 8.48 13.15 -18.67
CA ALA A 445 9.10 14.47 -18.71
C ALA A 445 8.45 15.42 -19.74
N MET A 446 7.68 14.90 -20.70
CA MET A 446 6.97 15.72 -21.68
C MET A 446 5.83 16.49 -21.00
N PRO A 447 5.73 17.84 -21.17
CA PRO A 447 4.71 18.66 -20.49
C PRO A 447 3.26 18.26 -20.80
N ASP A 448 3.02 17.71 -21.99
CA ASP A 448 1.69 17.34 -22.48
C ASP A 448 1.25 15.92 -22.07
N VAL A 449 2.12 15.18 -21.37
CA VAL A 449 1.84 13.85 -20.83
C VAL A 449 1.35 13.98 -19.39
N LEU A 450 0.21 13.36 -19.10
CA LEU A 450 -0.33 13.26 -17.74
C LEU A 450 0.11 11.96 -17.07
N GLU A 451 -0.05 10.83 -17.78
CA GLU A 451 0.37 9.51 -17.32
C GLU A 451 0.88 8.70 -18.54
N VAL A 452 1.79 7.78 -18.27
CA VAL A 452 2.32 6.88 -19.30
C VAL A 452 2.61 5.50 -18.71
N ALA A 453 2.42 4.47 -19.53
CA ALA A 453 2.87 3.11 -19.27
C ALA A 453 3.51 2.52 -20.53
N ALA A 454 4.60 1.80 -20.36
CA ALA A 454 5.26 1.03 -21.41
C ALA A 454 5.06 -0.47 -21.18
N VAL A 455 4.77 -1.20 -22.26
CA VAL A 455 4.61 -2.66 -22.21
C VAL A 455 5.19 -3.30 -23.47
N GLY A 456 5.65 -4.55 -23.35
CA GLY A 456 6.03 -5.39 -24.47
C GLY A 456 4.79 -5.95 -25.15
N VAL A 457 4.79 -5.92 -26.48
CA VAL A 457 3.79 -6.60 -27.31
C VAL A 457 4.51 -7.47 -28.36
N PRO A 458 3.93 -8.61 -28.77
CA PRO A 458 4.55 -9.48 -29.76
C PRO A 458 4.85 -8.74 -31.08
N ASP A 459 6.03 -8.96 -31.64
CA ASP A 459 6.47 -8.39 -32.93
C ASP A 459 7.23 -9.44 -33.75
N GLU A 460 6.82 -9.64 -34.98
CA GLU A 460 7.37 -10.69 -35.85
C GLU A 460 8.87 -10.53 -36.16
N LYS A 461 9.39 -9.30 -36.10
CA LYS A 461 10.79 -9.00 -36.47
C LYS A 461 11.73 -8.94 -35.28
N SER A 462 11.23 -8.49 -34.13
CA SER A 462 12.06 -8.24 -32.95
C SER A 462 11.73 -9.14 -31.75
N GLY A 463 10.81 -10.11 -31.92
CA GLY A 463 10.28 -10.89 -30.80
C GLY A 463 9.23 -10.12 -30.04
N GLU A 464 9.62 -9.04 -29.40
CA GLU A 464 8.73 -8.04 -28.81
C GLU A 464 9.03 -6.64 -29.35
N ALA A 465 8.06 -5.74 -29.21
CA ALA A 465 8.19 -4.32 -29.46
C ALA A 465 7.61 -3.51 -28.30
N VAL A 466 8.15 -2.33 -28.09
CA VAL A 466 7.64 -1.39 -27.10
C VAL A 466 6.32 -0.78 -27.59
N LYS A 467 5.28 -0.87 -26.75
CA LYS A 467 4.02 -0.15 -26.87
C LYS A 467 3.92 0.85 -25.71
N LEU A 468 3.65 2.11 -26.05
CA LEU A 468 3.29 3.13 -25.07
C LEU A 468 1.78 3.28 -24.99
N VAL A 469 1.25 3.40 -23.78
CA VAL A 469 -0.11 3.83 -23.50
C VAL A 469 -0.06 5.13 -22.71
N VAL A 470 -0.60 6.20 -23.30
CA VAL A 470 -0.42 7.58 -22.83
C VAL A 470 -1.76 8.21 -22.51
N VAL A 471 -1.84 8.86 -21.35
CA VAL A 471 -2.93 9.77 -20.99
C VAL A 471 -2.43 11.19 -21.23
N LYS A 472 -3.14 11.90 -22.09
CA LYS A 472 -2.78 13.28 -22.45
C LYS A 472 -3.16 14.27 -21.36
N ARG A 473 -2.29 15.25 -21.10
CA ARG A 473 -2.63 16.43 -20.31
C ARG A 473 -3.34 17.47 -21.18
N HIS A 474 -2.83 17.64 -22.42
CA HIS A 474 -3.40 18.54 -23.41
C HIS A 474 -3.74 17.77 -24.69
N GLN A 475 -4.90 18.08 -25.30
CA GLN A 475 -5.44 17.32 -26.44
C GLN A 475 -4.55 17.36 -27.69
N ASN A 476 -3.68 18.36 -27.82
CA ASN A 476 -2.86 18.59 -29.01
C ASN A 476 -1.69 17.61 -29.15
N LEU A 477 -1.32 16.86 -28.09
CA LEU A 477 -0.23 15.88 -28.16
C LEU A 477 -0.56 14.78 -29.18
N THR A 478 0.36 14.55 -30.11
CA THR A 478 0.22 13.53 -31.16
C THR A 478 1.22 12.37 -30.96
N ALA A 479 0.97 11.25 -31.63
CA ALA A 479 1.92 10.13 -31.63
C ALA A 479 3.26 10.52 -32.29
N ASP A 480 3.21 11.40 -33.27
CA ASP A 480 4.44 11.85 -33.96
C ASP A 480 5.30 12.74 -33.08
N ASP A 481 4.71 13.57 -32.23
CA ASP A 481 5.43 14.34 -31.21
C ASP A 481 6.17 13.43 -30.23
N ILE A 482 5.52 12.40 -29.73
CA ILE A 482 6.12 11.40 -28.84
C ILE A 482 7.25 10.66 -29.57
N LYS A 483 7.04 10.21 -30.82
CA LYS A 483 8.07 9.53 -31.60
C LYS A 483 9.26 10.45 -31.88
N ALA A 484 9.02 11.74 -32.17
CA ALA A 484 10.08 12.72 -32.37
C ALA A 484 10.91 12.86 -31.10
N TYR A 485 10.27 13.02 -29.94
CA TYR A 485 10.94 13.12 -28.66
C TYR A 485 11.75 11.85 -28.32
N CYS A 486 11.17 10.65 -28.57
CA CYS A 486 11.88 9.39 -28.39
C CYS A 486 13.12 9.25 -29.27
N ARG A 487 13.09 9.76 -30.50
CA ARG A 487 14.29 9.71 -31.39
C ARG A 487 15.46 10.51 -30.84
N GLU A 488 15.20 11.58 -30.12
CA GLU A 488 16.24 12.44 -29.53
C GLU A 488 16.75 11.90 -28.18
N THR A 489 15.91 11.12 -27.46
CA THR A 489 16.16 10.76 -26.07
C THR A 489 16.41 9.27 -25.83
N LEU A 490 15.99 8.40 -26.76
CA LEU A 490 16.05 6.94 -26.59
C LEU A 490 16.81 6.26 -27.73
N THR A 491 17.61 5.26 -27.39
CA THR A 491 18.27 4.38 -28.37
C THR A 491 17.22 3.65 -29.23
N GLY A 492 17.52 3.36 -30.48
CA GLY A 492 16.57 2.86 -31.47
C GLY A 492 15.73 1.65 -31.05
N TYR A 493 16.34 0.66 -30.38
CA TYR A 493 15.61 -0.53 -29.90
C TYR A 493 14.68 -0.25 -28.71
N LYS A 494 14.83 0.87 -27.99
CA LYS A 494 13.95 1.33 -26.92
C LYS A 494 12.79 2.19 -27.41
N GLN A 495 12.84 2.64 -28.67
CA GLN A 495 11.79 3.51 -29.23
C GLN A 495 10.48 2.75 -29.43
N PRO A 496 9.33 3.35 -29.08
CA PRO A 496 8.04 2.68 -29.21
C PRO A 496 7.64 2.49 -30.67
N LYS A 497 7.25 1.28 -31.04
CA LYS A 497 6.59 1.00 -32.31
C LYS A 497 5.10 1.34 -32.30
N HIS A 498 4.48 1.21 -31.14
CA HIS A 498 3.05 1.43 -30.95
C HIS A 498 2.81 2.52 -29.90
N ILE A 499 1.88 3.43 -30.16
CA ILE A 499 1.44 4.46 -29.22
C ILE A 499 -0.08 4.44 -29.22
N GLU A 500 -0.66 4.24 -28.02
CA GLU A 500 -2.10 4.23 -27.78
C GLU A 500 -2.44 5.38 -26.82
N PHE A 501 -3.47 6.14 -27.14
CA PHE A 501 -3.98 7.17 -26.23
C PHE A 501 -5.22 6.67 -25.51
N ARG A 502 -5.25 6.93 -24.20
CA ARG A 502 -6.43 6.62 -23.34
C ARG A 502 -6.80 7.83 -22.50
N THR A 503 -8.00 7.81 -21.95
CA THR A 503 -8.47 8.78 -20.97
C THR A 503 -7.95 8.49 -19.56
N GLU A 504 -7.65 7.22 -19.27
CA GLU A 504 -7.08 6.75 -18.01
C GLU A 504 -6.30 5.44 -18.21
N LEU A 505 -5.36 5.16 -17.34
CA LEU A 505 -4.67 3.86 -17.27
C LEU A 505 -5.38 2.92 -16.28
N PRO A 506 -5.45 1.61 -16.55
CA PRO A 506 -5.94 0.65 -15.59
C PRO A 506 -5.03 0.59 -14.38
N LYS A 507 -5.62 0.67 -13.18
CA LYS A 507 -4.87 0.72 -11.92
C LYS A 507 -5.43 -0.27 -10.92
N THR A 508 -4.57 -0.77 -10.07
CA THR A 508 -4.99 -1.48 -8.86
C THR A 508 -5.75 -0.54 -7.93
N ASN A 509 -6.40 -1.09 -6.93
CA ASN A 509 -7.12 -0.31 -5.92
C ASN A 509 -6.20 0.59 -5.07
N VAL A 510 -4.89 0.28 -5.06
CA VAL A 510 -3.85 1.11 -4.44
C VAL A 510 -3.16 2.04 -5.44
N GLY A 511 -3.68 2.17 -6.67
CA GLY A 511 -3.23 3.12 -7.69
C GLY A 511 -2.03 2.69 -8.53
N LYS A 512 -1.55 1.44 -8.42
CA LYS A 512 -0.47 0.91 -9.29
C LYS A 512 -1.02 0.57 -10.66
N ILE A 513 -0.29 0.91 -11.72
CA ILE A 513 -0.67 0.60 -13.10
C ILE A 513 -0.67 -0.91 -13.34
N LEU A 514 -1.75 -1.41 -13.95
CA LEU A 514 -1.94 -2.82 -14.32
C LEU A 514 -1.40 -3.08 -15.73
N ARG A 515 -0.07 -3.18 -15.89
CA ARG A 515 0.58 -3.38 -17.19
C ARG A 515 0.06 -4.60 -17.95
N ARG A 516 -0.34 -5.66 -17.25
CA ARG A 516 -0.94 -6.85 -17.89
C ARG A 516 -2.17 -6.51 -18.74
N GLU A 517 -3.07 -5.68 -18.25
CA GLU A 517 -4.28 -5.27 -18.98
C GLU A 517 -3.97 -4.39 -20.18
N LEU A 518 -2.78 -3.79 -20.24
CA LEU A 518 -2.32 -2.98 -21.36
C LEU A 518 -1.67 -3.84 -22.48
N ARG A 519 -1.10 -5.01 -22.12
CA ARG A 519 -0.53 -5.98 -23.08
C ARG A 519 -1.64 -6.66 -23.89
N ASP A 520 -2.70 -7.08 -23.20
CA ASP A 520 -3.78 -7.90 -23.76
C ASP A 520 -4.83 -7.08 -24.53
N SER A 521 -4.67 -5.75 -24.61
CA SER A 521 -5.62 -4.90 -25.32
C SER A 521 -5.52 -5.13 -26.83
N PRO A 522 -6.66 -5.31 -27.54
CA PRO A 522 -6.65 -5.45 -29.00
C PRO A 522 -5.96 -4.23 -29.64
N LYS A 523 -5.27 -4.47 -30.77
CA LYS A 523 -4.66 -3.38 -31.55
C LYS A 523 -5.74 -2.33 -31.82
N PRO A 524 -5.49 -1.03 -31.58
CA PRO A 524 -6.39 0.00 -32.10
C PRO A 524 -6.44 -0.16 -33.62
N GLU A 525 -7.64 -0.14 -34.18
CA GLU A 525 -7.89 -0.16 -35.63
C GLU A 525 -7.27 1.06 -36.31
#